data_8ca750df8aa7e46a4b454c1886e134d5
#
_entry.id   8ca750df8aa7e46a4b454c1886e134d5
#
_cell.length_a   1.000
_cell.length_b   1.000
_cell.length_c   1.000
_cell.angle_alpha   90.00
_cell.angle_beta   90.00
_cell.angle_gamma   90.00
#
_symmetry.space_group_name_H-M   'P 1'
#
loop_
_entity.id
_entity.type
_entity.pdbx_description
1 polymer ?
#
loop_
_entity_poly.entity_id
_entity_poly.type
_entity_poly.pdbx_seq_one_letter_code
_entity_poly.pdbx_strand_id
1 'polypeptide(L)'
;MIECVTVGDMIPTHSYFYIDDASKHGFLIDAGAEGDRLAAHAAERGWTIERLLLTHCHFDHIGGVDDFRARIPCPVYAAAESPLSCSDPNWNLSTWGGAPVTLADVETFADGAHITLAANPALSLEVRYTPGHTTDSCIFYSAHDGIAFVGDTIFFASVGRTDFPGGDTAALWESIRTQIFTLLPDTVLYSGHTEPTTVGDELARYRR
;
A
#
# COMPACT_ATOMS: atom_id res chain seq x y z
N MET A 1 11.07 5.50 11.18
CA MET A 1 10.32 4.38 11.86
C MET A 1 9.19 3.91 11.00
N ILE A 2 8.68 2.67 11.27
CA ILE A 2 7.43 2.15 10.67
C ILE A 2 6.49 1.80 11.81
N GLU A 3 5.24 2.25 11.72
CA GLU A 3 4.19 1.85 12.66
C GLU A 3 2.98 1.32 11.87
N CYS A 4 2.53 0.12 12.24
CA CYS A 4 1.37 -0.54 11.66
C CYS A 4 0.13 -0.27 12.52
N VAL A 5 -0.95 0.14 11.89
CA VAL A 5 -2.28 0.25 12.50
C VAL A 5 -3.24 -0.62 11.72
N THR A 6 -3.76 -1.66 12.34
CA THR A 6 -4.79 -2.50 11.70
C THR A 6 -6.14 -1.82 11.80
N VAL A 7 -6.84 -1.71 10.68
CA VAL A 7 -8.17 -1.08 10.52
C VAL A 7 -9.15 -2.05 9.86
N GLY A 8 -10.44 -1.79 10.04
CA GLY A 8 -11.52 -2.58 9.42
C GLY A 8 -11.93 -3.80 10.25
N ASP A 9 -13.23 -3.92 10.52
CA ASP A 9 -13.79 -5.04 11.29
C ASP A 9 -14.05 -6.28 10.41
N MET A 10 -14.48 -6.08 9.17
CA MET A 10 -14.85 -7.16 8.26
C MET A 10 -13.64 -7.79 7.59
N ILE A 11 -12.72 -6.96 7.10
CA ILE A 11 -11.43 -7.35 6.52
C ILE A 11 -10.37 -6.51 7.22
N PRO A 12 -9.71 -7.07 8.26
CA PRO A 12 -8.62 -6.38 8.93
C PRO A 12 -7.46 -6.11 7.96
N THR A 13 -7.17 -4.83 7.74
CA THR A 13 -6.14 -4.38 6.79
C THR A 13 -5.12 -3.50 7.50
N HIS A 14 -3.88 -3.64 7.14
CA HIS A 14 -2.78 -2.89 7.71
C HIS A 14 -2.60 -1.56 6.98
N SER A 15 -2.69 -0.46 7.72
CA SER A 15 -2.24 0.87 7.32
C SER A 15 -0.88 1.14 7.94
N TYR A 16 0.10 1.60 7.16
CA TYR A 16 1.45 1.81 7.65
C TYR A 16 1.84 3.27 7.63
N PHE A 17 2.24 3.79 8.80
CA PHE A 17 2.92 5.07 8.90
C PHE A 17 4.43 4.85 8.73
N TYR A 18 5.00 5.44 7.69
CA TYR A 18 6.44 5.44 7.42
C TYR A 18 6.99 6.85 7.68
N ILE A 19 7.62 7.04 8.83
CA ILE A 19 7.92 8.34 9.42
C ILE A 19 9.43 8.53 9.57
N ASP A 20 9.92 9.71 9.21
CA ASP A 20 11.24 10.17 9.58
C ASP A 20 11.27 10.61 11.05
N ASP A 21 12.08 9.95 11.85
CA ASP A 21 12.12 10.17 13.30
C ASP A 21 12.58 11.57 13.70
N ALA A 22 13.41 12.18 12.88
CA ALA A 22 13.99 13.49 13.18
C ALA A 22 13.01 14.63 12.89
N SER A 23 12.37 14.61 11.70
CA SER A 23 11.43 15.66 11.28
C SER A 23 9.99 15.42 11.74
N LYS A 24 9.63 14.17 12.09
CA LYS A 24 8.26 13.71 12.34
C LYS A 24 7.34 13.80 11.11
N HIS A 25 7.92 13.96 9.92
CA HIS A 25 7.21 13.89 8.66
C HIS A 25 7.24 12.48 8.09
N GLY A 26 6.27 12.14 7.25
CA GLY A 26 6.23 10.82 6.60
C GLY A 26 5.09 10.61 5.64
N PHE A 27 4.87 9.35 5.33
CA PHE A 27 3.82 8.85 4.46
C PHE A 27 2.85 7.97 5.25
N LEU A 28 1.59 7.97 4.84
CA LEU A 28 0.65 6.91 5.18
C LEU A 28 0.52 6.00 3.96
N ILE A 29 0.71 4.70 4.14
CA ILE A 29 0.50 3.68 3.11
C ILE A 29 -0.80 2.96 3.42
N ASP A 30 -1.74 3.05 2.51
CA ASP A 30 -3.13 2.59 2.59
C ASP A 30 -3.90 3.17 3.80
N ALA A 31 -5.18 3.42 3.58
CA ALA A 31 -6.13 3.81 4.62
C ALA A 31 -7.43 3.03 4.39
N GLY A 32 -7.42 1.76 4.79
CA GLY A 32 -8.46 0.82 4.44
C GLY A 32 -9.81 1.09 5.09
N ALA A 33 -9.80 1.59 6.31
CA ALA A 33 -10.98 1.96 7.08
C ALA A 33 -10.61 2.95 8.19
N GLU A 34 -11.60 3.44 8.93
CA GLU A 34 -11.39 4.21 10.16
C GLU A 34 -10.43 5.41 9.99
N GLY A 35 -10.56 6.16 8.87
CA GLY A 35 -9.68 7.28 8.54
C GLY A 35 -9.57 8.33 9.64
N ASP A 36 -10.67 8.60 10.37
CA ASP A 36 -10.66 9.48 11.55
C ASP A 36 -9.73 8.97 12.67
N ARG A 37 -9.70 7.64 12.91
CA ARG A 37 -8.80 7.01 13.89
C ARG A 37 -7.35 7.07 13.45
N LEU A 38 -7.08 6.84 12.18
CA LEU A 38 -5.73 6.99 11.62
C LEU A 38 -5.23 8.44 11.73
N ALA A 39 -6.09 9.41 11.45
CA ALA A 39 -5.76 10.83 11.59
C ALA A 39 -5.52 11.23 13.05
N ALA A 40 -6.35 10.76 13.98
CA ALA A 40 -6.14 10.99 15.41
C ALA A 40 -4.81 10.37 15.88
N HIS A 41 -4.49 9.16 15.42
CA HIS A 41 -3.25 8.47 15.72
C HIS A 41 -2.01 9.25 15.27
N ALA A 42 -2.03 9.83 14.05
CA ALA A 42 -0.95 10.69 13.57
C ALA A 42 -0.83 11.98 14.39
N ALA A 43 -1.97 12.62 14.72
CA ALA A 43 -2.00 13.85 15.50
C ALA A 43 -1.46 13.67 16.92
N GLU A 44 -1.83 12.59 17.62
CA GLU A 44 -1.34 12.25 18.97
C GLU A 44 0.18 12.08 19.02
N ARG A 45 0.81 11.65 17.92
CA ARG A 45 2.27 11.46 17.79
C ARG A 45 3.00 12.69 17.26
N GLY A 46 2.24 13.73 16.89
CA GLY A 46 2.78 14.94 16.29
C GLY A 46 3.38 14.71 14.89
N TRP A 47 2.84 13.73 14.14
CA TRP A 47 3.31 13.43 12.80
C TRP A 47 2.65 14.32 11.75
N THR A 48 3.43 14.71 10.76
CA THR A 48 2.98 15.39 9.55
C THR A 48 2.98 14.40 8.39
N ILE A 49 1.81 14.09 7.86
CA ILE A 49 1.69 13.19 6.72
C ILE A 49 1.75 14.01 5.43
N GLU A 50 2.84 13.87 4.69
CA GLU A 50 3.04 14.62 3.45
C GLU A 50 2.25 14.05 2.27
N ARG A 51 2.02 12.73 2.26
CA ARG A 51 1.24 12.01 1.23
C ARG A 51 0.61 10.76 1.78
N LEU A 52 -0.54 10.41 1.24
CA LEU A 52 -1.15 9.09 1.38
C LEU A 52 -0.89 8.32 0.08
N LEU A 53 -0.31 7.14 0.18
CA LEU A 53 0.12 6.30 -0.94
C LEU A 53 -0.70 5.01 -0.95
N LEU A 54 -1.32 4.69 -2.09
CA LEU A 54 -2.17 3.51 -2.23
C LEU A 54 -1.41 2.41 -2.97
N THR A 55 -1.34 1.23 -2.36
CA THR A 55 -0.76 0.04 -3.00
C THR A 55 -1.66 -0.47 -4.13
N HIS A 56 -2.96 -0.38 -3.94
CA HIS A 56 -4.02 -0.63 -4.93
C HIS A 56 -5.35 -0.08 -4.41
N CYS A 57 -6.41 -0.12 -5.24
CA CYS A 57 -7.69 0.51 -4.89
C CYS A 57 -8.80 -0.46 -4.48
N HIS A 58 -8.55 -1.63 -3.91
CA HIS A 58 -9.62 -2.39 -3.26
C HIS A 58 -10.16 -1.63 -2.04
N PHE A 59 -11.46 -1.79 -1.75
CA PHE A 59 -12.16 -0.96 -0.77
C PHE A 59 -11.57 -1.03 0.63
N ASP A 60 -11.03 -2.17 1.01
CA ASP A 60 -10.38 -2.38 2.30
C ASP A 60 -8.97 -1.77 2.39
N HIS A 61 -8.44 -1.19 1.29
CA HIS A 61 -7.24 -0.35 1.26
C HIS A 61 -7.55 1.15 1.11
N ILE A 62 -8.76 1.50 0.66
CA ILE A 62 -9.11 2.89 0.35
C ILE A 62 -10.29 3.45 1.15
N GLY A 63 -11.04 2.61 1.88
CA GLY A 63 -12.32 3.00 2.50
C GLY A 63 -12.23 4.10 3.56
N GLY A 64 -11.06 4.32 4.15
CA GLY A 64 -10.81 5.39 5.13
C GLY A 64 -10.13 6.64 4.55
N VAL A 65 -9.82 6.68 3.25
CA VAL A 65 -9.04 7.77 2.64
C VAL A 65 -9.72 9.12 2.79
N ASP A 66 -11.01 9.21 2.49
CA ASP A 66 -11.74 10.47 2.53
C ASP A 66 -11.90 11.00 3.97
N ASP A 67 -12.16 10.12 4.94
CA ASP A 67 -12.23 10.48 6.35
C ASP A 67 -10.86 10.94 6.88
N PHE A 68 -9.77 10.27 6.45
CA PHE A 68 -8.42 10.67 6.81
C PHE A 68 -8.07 12.05 6.27
N ARG A 69 -8.23 12.28 4.95
CA ARG A 69 -7.86 13.55 4.31
C ARG A 69 -8.75 14.73 4.72
N ALA A 70 -9.97 14.45 5.21
CA ALA A 70 -10.82 15.49 5.81
C ALA A 70 -10.24 16.03 7.13
N ARG A 71 -9.44 15.26 7.84
CA ARG A 71 -8.76 15.64 9.10
C ARG A 71 -7.34 16.11 8.89
N ILE A 72 -6.60 15.43 8.02
CA ILE A 72 -5.21 15.73 7.66
C ILE A 72 -5.15 15.91 6.14
N PRO A 73 -5.36 17.14 5.64
CA PRO A 73 -5.29 17.40 4.21
C PRO A 73 -3.91 17.06 3.65
N CYS A 74 -3.85 16.04 2.81
CA CYS A 74 -2.65 15.64 2.09
C CYS A 74 -3.04 15.09 0.71
N PRO A 75 -2.16 15.18 -0.31
CA PRO A 75 -2.41 14.56 -1.59
C PRO A 75 -2.42 13.03 -1.47
N VAL A 76 -3.30 12.40 -2.23
CA VAL A 76 -3.44 10.94 -2.34
C VAL A 76 -2.88 10.49 -3.67
N TYR A 77 -2.05 9.47 -3.66
CA TYR A 77 -1.38 8.95 -4.84
C TYR A 77 -1.68 7.47 -5.05
N ALA A 78 -1.91 7.09 -6.29
CA ALA A 78 -2.09 5.71 -6.70
C ALA A 78 -1.34 5.44 -8.03
N ALA A 79 -1.29 4.18 -8.46
CA ALA A 79 -0.72 3.81 -9.73
C ALA A 79 -1.47 4.47 -10.91
N ALA A 80 -0.79 4.70 -12.03
CA ALA A 80 -1.40 5.31 -13.22
C ALA A 80 -2.57 4.48 -13.79
N GLU A 81 -2.63 3.19 -13.48
CA GLU A 81 -3.68 2.25 -13.83
C GLU A 81 -4.92 2.32 -12.92
N SER A 82 -4.85 3.05 -11.81
CA SER A 82 -5.89 3.11 -10.77
C SER A 82 -7.18 3.89 -11.08
N PRO A 83 -7.29 4.77 -12.10
CA PRO A 83 -8.48 5.59 -12.26
C PRO A 83 -9.80 4.81 -12.33
N LEU A 84 -9.79 3.62 -12.92
CA LEU A 84 -10.98 2.75 -12.94
C LEU A 84 -11.27 2.15 -11.57
N SER A 85 -10.27 1.59 -10.91
CA SER A 85 -10.40 0.97 -9.59
C SER A 85 -10.83 1.99 -8.53
N CYS A 86 -10.27 3.19 -8.55
CA CYS A 86 -10.64 4.26 -7.62
C CYS A 86 -12.07 4.77 -7.82
N SER A 87 -12.63 4.70 -9.02
CA SER A 87 -13.90 5.33 -9.40
C SER A 87 -15.08 4.36 -9.57
N ASP A 88 -14.85 3.06 -9.73
CA ASP A 88 -15.90 2.06 -9.92
C ASP A 88 -16.01 1.09 -8.72
N PRO A 89 -17.12 1.16 -7.95
CA PRO A 89 -17.37 0.29 -6.80
C PRO A 89 -17.41 -1.21 -7.11
N ASN A 90 -17.59 -1.61 -8.36
CA ASN A 90 -17.53 -3.03 -8.74
C ASN A 90 -16.06 -3.47 -8.93
N TRP A 91 -15.21 -2.58 -9.44
CA TRP A 91 -13.79 -2.86 -9.58
C TRP A 91 -13.06 -2.87 -8.23
N ASN A 92 -13.38 -1.92 -7.34
CA ASN A 92 -12.78 -1.86 -6.01
C ASN A 92 -13.49 -2.75 -4.98
N LEU A 93 -14.49 -3.50 -5.39
CA LEU A 93 -15.26 -4.46 -4.58
C LEU A 93 -16.09 -3.83 -3.46
N SER A 94 -16.21 -2.50 -3.37
CA SER A 94 -16.96 -1.85 -2.29
C SER A 94 -18.46 -2.13 -2.34
N THR A 95 -19.02 -2.51 -3.50
CA THR A 95 -20.39 -3.00 -3.59
C THR A 95 -20.63 -4.27 -2.76
N TRP A 96 -19.60 -5.05 -2.44
CA TRP A 96 -19.67 -6.23 -1.58
C TRP A 96 -19.43 -5.90 -0.11
N GLY A 97 -18.69 -4.82 0.16
CA GLY A 97 -18.36 -4.34 1.51
C GLY A 97 -19.46 -3.52 2.20
N GLY A 98 -20.58 -3.26 1.52
CA GLY A 98 -21.74 -2.57 2.09
C GLY A 98 -21.99 -1.18 1.52
N ALA A 99 -21.09 -0.23 1.64
CA ALA A 99 -21.23 1.12 1.09
C ALA A 99 -20.27 1.32 -0.10
N PRO A 100 -20.77 1.77 -1.26
CA PRO A 100 -19.92 2.08 -2.40
C PRO A 100 -18.87 3.14 -2.04
N VAL A 101 -17.61 2.89 -2.38
CA VAL A 101 -16.48 3.81 -2.21
C VAL A 101 -16.04 4.28 -3.59
N THR A 102 -15.87 5.59 -3.74
CA THR A 102 -15.24 6.21 -4.91
C THR A 102 -14.30 7.30 -4.43
N LEU A 103 -13.08 7.31 -4.93
CA LEU A 103 -12.14 8.38 -4.64
C LEU A 103 -12.08 9.36 -5.80
N ALA A 104 -12.13 10.65 -5.46
CA ALA A 104 -11.83 11.76 -6.36
C ALA A 104 -10.48 12.38 -6.00
N ASP A 105 -9.92 13.16 -6.92
CA ASP A 105 -8.68 13.93 -6.71
C ASP A 105 -7.50 13.05 -6.24
N VAL A 106 -7.34 11.89 -6.89
CA VAL A 106 -6.19 11.01 -6.72
C VAL A 106 -5.16 11.35 -7.79
N GLU A 107 -3.96 11.71 -7.36
CA GLU A 107 -2.82 11.89 -8.24
C GLU A 107 -2.20 10.53 -8.61
N THR A 108 -1.47 10.46 -9.71
CA THR A 108 -0.89 9.20 -10.17
C THR A 108 0.62 9.27 -10.29
N PHE A 109 1.27 8.13 -10.08
CA PHE A 109 2.68 7.93 -10.34
C PHE A 109 2.89 6.81 -11.38
N ALA A 110 4.02 6.89 -12.08
CA ALA A 110 4.45 5.86 -13.03
C ALA A 110 5.30 4.81 -12.33
N ASP A 111 5.42 3.63 -12.96
CA ASP A 111 6.41 2.62 -12.58
C ASP A 111 7.84 3.20 -12.60
N GLY A 112 8.65 2.85 -11.62
CA GLY A 112 10.00 3.38 -11.40
C GLY A 112 10.05 4.81 -10.84
N ALA A 113 8.92 5.45 -10.53
CA ALA A 113 8.91 6.77 -9.90
C ALA A 113 9.53 6.71 -8.49
N HIS A 114 10.20 7.78 -8.10
CA HIS A 114 10.72 7.94 -6.74
C HIS A 114 9.90 9.00 -5.99
N ILE A 115 9.33 8.58 -4.85
CA ILE A 115 8.57 9.45 -3.95
C ILE A 115 9.48 9.81 -2.79
N THR A 116 9.93 11.06 -2.74
CA THR A 116 10.82 11.55 -1.68
C THR A 116 10.04 12.35 -0.64
N LEU A 117 10.42 12.20 0.62
CA LEU A 117 9.89 13.04 1.68
C LEU A 117 10.47 14.46 1.56
N ALA A 118 9.62 15.49 1.56
CA ALA A 118 10.08 16.86 1.39
C ALA A 118 10.96 17.31 2.58
N ALA A 119 10.59 16.90 3.80
CA ALA A 119 11.36 17.21 5.01
C ALA A 119 12.69 16.45 5.10
N ASN A 120 12.83 15.29 4.45
CA ASN A 120 14.05 14.49 4.42
C ASN A 120 14.17 13.72 3.10
N PRO A 121 14.82 14.27 2.06
CA PRO A 121 14.93 13.59 0.76
C PRO A 121 15.69 12.27 0.75
N ALA A 122 16.41 11.92 1.82
CA ALA A 122 17.04 10.61 1.96
C ALA A 122 16.00 9.51 2.22
N LEU A 123 14.84 9.86 2.79
CA LEU A 123 13.71 8.95 2.92
C LEU A 123 12.92 8.97 1.61
N SER A 124 13.13 7.91 0.82
CA SER A 124 12.59 7.77 -0.52
C SER A 124 12.02 6.37 -0.73
N LEU A 125 10.92 6.30 -1.47
CA LEU A 125 10.26 5.07 -1.90
C LEU A 125 10.28 4.99 -3.43
N GLU A 126 10.82 3.90 -3.98
CA GLU A 126 10.67 3.54 -5.39
C GLU A 126 9.32 2.84 -5.59
N VAL A 127 8.56 3.31 -6.55
CA VAL A 127 7.31 2.65 -6.97
C VAL A 127 7.65 1.54 -7.95
N ARG A 128 7.16 0.33 -7.71
CA ARG A 128 7.28 -0.79 -8.64
C ARG A 128 5.91 -1.40 -8.90
N TYR A 129 5.50 -1.46 -10.16
CA TYR A 129 4.24 -2.09 -10.53
C TYR A 129 4.30 -3.59 -10.34
N THR A 130 3.24 -4.11 -9.73
CA THR A 130 3.09 -5.53 -9.43
C THR A 130 1.69 -6.03 -9.79
N PRO A 131 1.24 -5.87 -11.05
CA PRO A 131 -0.10 -6.29 -11.46
C PRO A 131 -0.31 -7.78 -11.24
N GLY A 132 -1.57 -8.17 -11.02
CA GLY A 132 -1.99 -9.56 -10.92
C GLY A 132 -2.98 -9.84 -9.80
N HIS A 133 -2.84 -9.24 -8.62
CA HIS A 133 -3.94 -9.16 -7.64
C HIS A 133 -5.02 -8.20 -8.17
N THR A 134 -4.58 -7.01 -8.56
CA THR A 134 -5.34 -6.05 -9.37
C THR A 134 -4.47 -5.55 -10.53
N THR A 135 -5.06 -4.83 -11.48
CA THR A 135 -4.31 -4.20 -12.57
C THR A 135 -3.46 -3.03 -12.10
N ASP A 136 -3.83 -2.41 -11.00
CA ASP A 136 -3.21 -1.20 -10.43
C ASP A 136 -2.30 -1.49 -9.23
N SER A 137 -2.06 -2.75 -8.89
CA SER A 137 -1.17 -3.11 -7.78
C SER A 137 0.24 -2.58 -8.00
N CYS A 138 0.80 -1.99 -6.94
CA CYS A 138 2.20 -1.58 -6.87
C CYS A 138 2.77 -1.80 -5.48
N ILE A 139 4.08 -1.79 -5.37
CA ILE A 139 4.80 -1.81 -4.10
C ILE A 139 5.60 -0.52 -3.94
N PHE A 140 5.87 -0.15 -2.69
CA PHE A 140 6.73 0.98 -2.34
C PHE A 140 7.98 0.45 -1.66
N TYR A 141 9.12 0.53 -2.35
CA TYR A 141 10.39 -0.02 -1.92
C TYR A 141 11.37 1.06 -1.45
N SER A 142 11.91 0.91 -0.24
CA SER A 142 13.05 1.70 0.25
C SER A 142 14.30 0.84 0.26
N ALA A 143 15.21 1.09 -0.68
CA ALA A 143 16.51 0.43 -0.70
C ALA A 143 17.41 0.87 0.48
N HIS A 144 17.22 2.11 0.98
CA HIS A 144 17.96 2.64 2.11
C HIS A 144 17.62 1.89 3.41
N ASP A 145 16.33 1.63 3.65
CA ASP A 145 15.88 0.98 4.89
C ASP A 145 15.69 -0.54 4.74
N GLY A 146 15.86 -1.08 3.53
CA GLY A 146 15.71 -2.51 3.27
C GLY A 146 14.28 -3.01 3.50
N ILE A 147 13.28 -2.24 3.07
CA ILE A 147 11.87 -2.56 3.29
C ILE A 147 11.04 -2.39 2.01
N ALA A 148 9.91 -3.08 1.93
CA ALA A 148 8.88 -2.83 0.92
C ALA A 148 7.48 -2.97 1.52
N PHE A 149 6.60 -2.00 1.21
CA PHE A 149 5.16 -2.11 1.44
C PHE A 149 4.55 -2.74 0.20
N VAL A 150 4.03 -3.95 0.35
CA VAL A 150 3.72 -4.81 -0.80
C VAL A 150 2.22 -4.98 -1.05
N GLY A 151 1.36 -4.32 -0.26
CA GLY A 151 -0.09 -4.47 -0.37
C GLY A 151 -0.48 -5.94 -0.41
N ASP A 152 -1.26 -6.31 -1.41
CA ASP A 152 -1.76 -7.66 -1.60
C ASP A 152 -1.03 -8.43 -2.71
N THR A 153 0.20 -8.03 -3.04
CA THR A 153 1.02 -8.78 -4.00
C THR A 153 1.54 -10.09 -3.40
N ILE A 154 2.13 -10.04 -2.21
CA ILE A 154 2.67 -11.20 -1.50
C ILE A 154 2.46 -11.05 0.00
N PHE A 155 2.22 -12.16 0.69
CA PHE A 155 1.98 -12.26 2.12
C PHE A 155 2.98 -13.20 2.79
N PHE A 156 2.96 -13.25 4.11
CA PHE A 156 3.64 -14.34 4.82
C PHE A 156 3.06 -15.68 4.38
N ALA A 157 3.89 -16.51 3.74
CA ALA A 157 3.57 -17.86 3.24
C ALA A 157 2.36 -17.94 2.29
N SER A 158 1.98 -16.83 1.63
CA SER A 158 0.86 -16.77 0.69
C SER A 158 1.05 -15.63 -0.32
N VAL A 159 0.12 -15.52 -1.26
CA VAL A 159 0.07 -14.45 -2.27
C VAL A 159 -1.35 -13.93 -2.38
N GLY A 160 -1.51 -12.74 -2.94
CA GLY A 160 -2.81 -12.15 -3.22
C GLY A 160 -3.66 -13.04 -4.12
N ARG A 161 -4.97 -13.02 -3.92
CA ARG A 161 -5.90 -13.73 -4.79
C ARG A 161 -6.02 -13.03 -6.14
N THR A 162 -6.43 -13.76 -7.15
CA THR A 162 -6.45 -13.29 -8.55
C THR A 162 -7.77 -13.58 -9.27
N ASP A 163 -8.83 -13.85 -8.52
CA ASP A 163 -10.15 -14.22 -9.02
C ASP A 163 -11.18 -13.07 -8.98
N PHE A 164 -10.73 -11.86 -8.66
CA PHE A 164 -11.49 -10.63 -8.70
C PHE A 164 -11.31 -9.87 -10.03
N PRO A 165 -12.15 -8.86 -10.34
CA PRO A 165 -11.98 -8.02 -11.52
C PRO A 165 -10.56 -7.46 -11.63
N GLY A 166 -9.94 -7.66 -12.79
CA GLY A 166 -8.54 -7.25 -13.03
C GLY A 166 -7.47 -8.21 -12.51
N GLY A 167 -7.88 -9.31 -11.84
CA GLY A 167 -6.94 -10.34 -11.36
C GLY A 167 -6.40 -11.23 -12.48
N ASP A 168 -5.10 -11.56 -12.40
CA ASP A 168 -4.39 -12.47 -13.31
C ASP A 168 -3.28 -13.21 -12.56
N THR A 169 -3.42 -14.52 -12.43
CA THR A 169 -2.46 -15.37 -11.71
C THR A 169 -1.08 -15.38 -12.35
N ALA A 170 -1.00 -15.36 -13.67
CA ALA A 170 0.29 -15.39 -14.38
C ALA A 170 1.01 -14.05 -14.21
N ALA A 171 0.29 -12.93 -14.32
CA ALA A 171 0.84 -11.60 -14.06
C ALA A 171 1.30 -11.45 -12.60
N LEU A 172 0.56 -11.95 -11.61
CA LEU A 172 0.97 -11.90 -10.20
C LEU A 172 2.29 -12.62 -9.98
N TRP A 173 2.44 -13.84 -10.50
CA TRP A 173 3.71 -14.58 -10.36
C TRP A 173 4.87 -13.95 -11.12
N GLU A 174 4.59 -13.32 -12.27
CA GLU A 174 5.60 -12.53 -12.98
C GLU A 174 6.05 -11.33 -12.13
N SER A 175 5.11 -10.59 -11.56
CA SER A 175 5.37 -9.47 -10.67
C SER A 175 6.20 -9.87 -9.44
N ILE A 176 5.81 -10.95 -8.76
CA ILE A 176 6.55 -11.46 -7.60
C ILE A 176 7.99 -11.82 -7.99
N ARG A 177 8.15 -12.52 -9.12
CA ARG A 177 9.46 -13.00 -9.56
C ARG A 177 10.38 -11.86 -10.01
N THR A 178 9.85 -10.84 -10.70
CA THR A 178 10.64 -9.75 -11.29
C THR A 178 10.79 -8.53 -10.40
N GLN A 179 9.80 -8.23 -9.55
CA GLN A 179 9.79 -7.02 -8.74
C GLN A 179 10.14 -7.27 -7.26
N ILE A 180 9.82 -8.46 -6.72
CA ILE A 180 10.05 -8.77 -5.31
C ILE A 180 11.25 -9.69 -5.12
N PHE A 181 11.31 -10.83 -5.81
CA PHE A 181 12.40 -11.80 -5.64
C PHE A 181 13.75 -11.35 -6.22
N THR A 182 13.79 -10.16 -6.82
CA THR A 182 15.03 -9.47 -7.25
C THR A 182 15.55 -8.50 -6.19
N LEU A 183 14.82 -8.24 -5.13
CA LEU A 183 15.26 -7.43 -3.99
C LEU A 183 16.26 -8.22 -3.14
N LEU A 184 16.97 -7.52 -2.26
CA LEU A 184 17.90 -8.18 -1.32
C LEU A 184 17.14 -9.16 -0.42
N PRO A 185 17.71 -10.33 -0.10
CA PRO A 185 17.02 -11.35 0.72
C PRO A 185 16.55 -10.86 2.09
N ASP A 186 17.28 -9.95 2.70
CA ASP A 186 16.96 -9.38 4.01
C ASP A 186 15.91 -8.24 3.95
N THR A 187 15.41 -7.89 2.74
CA THR A 187 14.35 -6.89 2.60
C THR A 187 13.09 -7.37 3.31
N VAL A 188 12.60 -6.56 4.26
CA VAL A 188 11.36 -6.84 4.99
C VAL A 188 10.15 -6.43 4.15
N LEU A 189 9.18 -7.33 4.03
CA LEU A 189 7.94 -7.14 3.29
C LEU A 189 6.79 -6.87 4.27
N TYR A 190 6.15 -5.72 4.13
CA TYR A 190 4.98 -5.29 4.90
C TYR A 190 3.73 -5.42 4.02
N SER A 191 2.90 -6.41 4.28
CA SER A 191 1.71 -6.71 3.48
C SER A 191 0.42 -6.15 4.06
N GLY A 192 -0.66 -6.14 3.26
CA GLY A 192 -1.97 -5.64 3.69
C GLY A 192 -2.62 -6.44 4.81
N HIS A 193 -2.35 -7.75 4.95
CA HIS A 193 -3.17 -8.61 5.82
C HIS A 193 -2.41 -9.57 6.74
N THR A 194 -1.09 -9.69 6.59
CA THR A 194 -0.33 -10.67 7.39
C THR A 194 0.84 -10.01 8.09
N GLU A 195 1.42 -10.72 9.06
CA GLU A 195 2.67 -10.30 9.68
C GLU A 195 3.78 -10.09 8.65
N PRO A 196 4.77 -9.24 8.94
CA PRO A 196 5.91 -9.02 8.07
C PRO A 196 6.71 -10.31 7.82
N THR A 197 7.26 -10.44 6.62
CA THR A 197 8.16 -11.52 6.22
C THR A 197 9.40 -10.94 5.53
N THR A 198 10.28 -11.77 5.00
CA THR A 198 11.43 -11.31 4.20
C THR A 198 11.40 -11.90 2.79
N VAL A 199 12.05 -11.21 1.86
CA VAL A 199 12.23 -11.73 0.49
C VAL A 199 12.89 -13.11 0.53
N GLY A 200 13.90 -13.31 1.37
CA GLY A 200 14.62 -14.57 1.50
C GLY A 200 13.75 -15.71 1.98
N ASP A 201 12.92 -15.47 2.99
CA ASP A 201 12.01 -16.48 3.54
C ASP A 201 10.96 -16.91 2.51
N GLU A 202 10.32 -15.95 1.83
CA GLU A 202 9.32 -16.26 0.81
C GLU A 202 9.95 -16.93 -0.43
N LEU A 203 11.10 -16.45 -0.89
CA LEU A 203 11.81 -17.08 -1.98
C LEU A 203 12.17 -18.54 -1.67
N ALA A 204 12.54 -18.85 -0.42
CA ALA A 204 12.84 -20.22 0.00
C ALA A 204 11.59 -21.11 0.04
N ARG A 205 10.42 -20.56 0.35
CA ARG A 205 9.12 -21.28 0.34
C ARG A 205 8.72 -21.68 -1.08
N TYR A 206 8.87 -20.78 -2.05
CA TYR A 206 8.38 -20.97 -3.43
C TYR A 206 9.39 -21.63 -4.37
N ARG A 207 10.63 -21.87 -3.93
CA ARG A 207 11.64 -22.66 -4.69
C ARG A 207 11.58 -24.17 -4.46
N ARG A 208 10.63 -24.66 -3.64
CA ARG A 208 10.50 -26.10 -3.34
C ARG A 208 9.69 -26.85 -4.38
#